data_543d3dbb0622570a955c20849872b059
#
_entry.id   543d3dbb0622570a955c20849872b059
#
_cell.length_a   1.000
_cell.length_b   1.000
_cell.length_c   1.000
_cell.angle_alpha   90.00
_cell.angle_beta   90.00
_cell.angle_gamma   90.00
#
_symmetry.space_group_name_H-M   'P 1'
#
loop_
_entity.id
_entity.type
_entity.pdbx_description
1 polymer ?
#
loop_
_entity_poly.entity_id
_entity_poly.type
_entity_poly.pdbx_seq_one_letter_code
_entity_poly.pdbx_strand_id
1 'polypeptide(L)'
;MELGNRIKELRKAQNINQDDLAEKLFVSRQTISNWENDKSYPDIQSVLLLSEIFSVSIDNLLKGDVEKMEEVITEDTEMDIRKMNFYSGLMLIFYAGLLVMIPILAYFIGWWFLIPCGIWSAIGMYFAMKIEGIKKKHDVQTYKEIIAFTKGETLSTDEKMMEGAKRPYQKVLMMIASAVVAIVVAGGVIVILKIYA
;
A
#
# COMPACT_ATOMS: atom_id res chain seq x y z
N MET A 1 -23.26 -7.20 -3.22
CA MET A 1 -22.50 -8.07 -4.15
C MET A 1 -23.28 -8.15 -5.47
N GLU A 2 -22.60 -8.26 -6.59
CA GLU A 2 -23.26 -8.37 -7.91
C GLU A 2 -23.58 -9.82 -8.28
N LEU A 3 -22.79 -10.77 -7.77
CA LEU A 3 -22.95 -12.19 -8.05
C LEU A 3 -24.33 -12.73 -7.64
N GLY A 4 -24.84 -12.37 -6.47
CA GLY A 4 -26.15 -12.84 -6.00
C GLY A 4 -27.28 -12.40 -6.92
N ASN A 5 -27.27 -11.14 -7.35
CA ASN A 5 -28.22 -10.62 -8.32
C ASN A 5 -28.06 -11.33 -9.67
N ARG A 6 -26.83 -11.58 -10.11
CA ARG A 6 -26.53 -12.26 -11.37
C ARG A 6 -27.04 -13.71 -11.39
N ILE A 7 -26.83 -14.45 -10.29
CA ILE A 7 -27.39 -15.81 -10.12
C ILE A 7 -28.92 -15.77 -10.25
N LYS A 8 -29.58 -14.85 -9.58
CA LYS A 8 -31.02 -14.68 -9.61
C LYS A 8 -31.56 -14.35 -11.00
N GLU A 9 -30.89 -13.46 -11.74
CA GLU A 9 -31.23 -13.10 -13.12
C GLU A 9 -31.12 -14.29 -14.08
N LEU A 10 -29.96 -14.98 -14.05
CA LEU A 10 -29.68 -16.13 -14.90
C LEU A 10 -30.64 -17.28 -14.62
N ARG A 11 -30.92 -17.56 -13.33
CA ARG A 11 -31.92 -18.57 -12.95
C ARG A 11 -33.30 -18.25 -13.51
N LYS A 12 -33.75 -17.00 -13.35
CA LYS A 12 -35.04 -16.54 -13.88
C LYS A 12 -35.10 -16.59 -15.40
N ALA A 13 -34.02 -16.22 -16.09
CA ALA A 13 -33.91 -16.25 -17.53
C ALA A 13 -34.06 -17.68 -18.09
N GLN A 14 -33.60 -18.68 -17.35
CA GLN A 14 -33.77 -20.09 -17.69
C GLN A 14 -35.07 -20.72 -17.13
N ASN A 15 -35.95 -19.94 -16.49
CA ASN A 15 -37.19 -20.41 -15.86
C ASN A 15 -36.97 -21.52 -14.80
N ILE A 16 -35.82 -21.52 -14.13
CA ILE A 16 -35.49 -22.45 -13.04
C ILE A 16 -35.93 -21.84 -11.69
N ASN A 17 -36.58 -22.61 -10.83
CA ASN A 17 -36.89 -22.16 -9.48
C ASN A 17 -35.68 -22.38 -8.52
N GLN A 18 -35.76 -21.87 -7.29
CA GLN A 18 -34.65 -22.02 -6.34
C GLN A 18 -34.42 -23.46 -5.89
N ASP A 19 -35.47 -24.27 -5.84
CA ASP A 19 -35.38 -25.68 -5.44
C ASP A 19 -34.69 -26.50 -6.55
N ASP A 20 -35.04 -26.29 -7.81
CA ASP A 20 -34.40 -26.96 -8.93
C ASP A 20 -32.93 -26.58 -9.09
N LEU A 21 -32.59 -25.32 -8.86
CA LEU A 21 -31.19 -24.88 -8.88
C LEU A 21 -30.40 -25.51 -7.74
N ALA A 22 -31.00 -25.59 -6.56
CA ALA A 22 -30.39 -26.19 -5.38
C ALA A 22 -30.10 -27.69 -5.59
N GLU A 23 -31.03 -28.42 -6.19
CA GLU A 23 -30.84 -29.83 -6.55
C GLU A 23 -29.69 -30.02 -7.54
N LYS A 24 -29.61 -29.19 -8.57
CA LYS A 24 -28.54 -29.25 -9.59
C LYS A 24 -27.15 -28.93 -8.99
N LEU A 25 -27.07 -28.10 -7.95
CA LEU A 25 -25.84 -27.70 -7.28
C LEU A 25 -25.53 -28.55 -6.04
N PHE A 26 -26.39 -29.53 -5.70
CA PHE A 26 -26.27 -30.36 -4.50
C PHE A 26 -26.21 -29.56 -3.20
N VAL A 27 -26.95 -28.45 -3.12
CA VAL A 27 -27.04 -27.58 -1.94
C VAL A 27 -28.49 -27.44 -1.47
N SER A 28 -28.70 -26.79 -0.32
CA SER A 28 -30.05 -26.51 0.13
C SER A 28 -30.68 -25.30 -0.60
N ARG A 29 -32.01 -25.28 -0.74
CA ARG A 29 -32.73 -24.09 -1.21
C ARG A 29 -32.36 -22.84 -0.42
N GLN A 30 -32.16 -22.99 0.92
CA GLN A 30 -31.75 -21.89 1.79
C GLN A 30 -30.40 -21.32 1.39
N THR A 31 -29.46 -22.17 0.94
CA THR A 31 -28.15 -21.74 0.45
C THR A 31 -28.30 -20.87 -0.81
N ILE A 32 -29.13 -21.29 -1.77
CA ILE A 32 -29.41 -20.48 -2.96
C ILE A 32 -30.05 -19.13 -2.56
N SER A 33 -31.02 -19.16 -1.68
CA SER A 33 -31.66 -17.94 -1.17
C SER A 33 -30.67 -17.01 -0.48
N ASN A 34 -29.70 -17.55 0.26
CA ASN A 34 -28.66 -16.76 0.91
C ASN A 34 -27.72 -16.11 -0.12
N TRP A 35 -27.32 -16.82 -1.16
CA TRP A 35 -26.51 -16.27 -2.24
C TRP A 35 -27.23 -15.16 -3.02
N GLU A 36 -28.49 -15.41 -3.42
CA GLU A 36 -29.31 -14.43 -4.15
C GLU A 36 -29.66 -13.15 -3.35
N ASN A 37 -29.56 -13.20 -2.00
CA ASN A 37 -29.80 -12.08 -1.10
C ASN A 37 -28.52 -11.55 -0.42
N ASP A 38 -27.36 -11.87 -0.98
CA ASP A 38 -26.05 -11.40 -0.52
C ASP A 38 -25.69 -11.70 0.95
N LYS A 39 -26.32 -12.75 1.52
CA LYS A 39 -26.06 -13.19 2.91
C LYS A 39 -24.85 -14.11 3.02
N SER A 40 -24.47 -14.79 1.97
CA SER A 40 -23.27 -15.63 1.87
C SER A 40 -22.80 -15.67 0.42
N TYR A 41 -21.55 -16.07 0.22
CA TYR A 41 -20.94 -16.24 -1.09
C TYR A 41 -20.83 -17.73 -1.45
N PRO A 42 -21.07 -18.17 -2.70
CA PRO A 42 -20.81 -19.53 -3.12
C PRO A 42 -19.32 -19.85 -3.08
N ASP A 43 -18.98 -21.09 -2.76
CA ASP A 43 -17.62 -21.58 -2.87
C ASP A 43 -17.17 -21.77 -4.33
N ILE A 44 -15.89 -22.04 -4.54
CA ILE A 44 -15.32 -22.17 -5.89
C ILE A 44 -15.99 -23.29 -6.69
N GLN A 45 -16.33 -24.40 -6.05
CA GLN A 45 -16.99 -25.52 -6.74
C GLN A 45 -18.40 -25.15 -7.19
N SER A 46 -19.15 -24.46 -6.32
CA SER A 46 -20.47 -23.93 -6.66
C SER A 46 -20.42 -22.91 -7.78
N VAL A 47 -19.41 -22.01 -7.82
CA VAL A 47 -19.22 -21.05 -8.92
C VAL A 47 -18.93 -21.75 -10.24
N LEU A 48 -18.12 -22.81 -10.24
CA LEU A 48 -17.84 -23.62 -11.43
C LEU A 48 -19.12 -24.28 -11.96
N LEU A 49 -19.89 -24.93 -11.10
CA LEU A 49 -21.17 -25.56 -11.46
C LEU A 49 -22.21 -24.55 -11.96
N LEU A 50 -22.28 -23.36 -11.32
CA LEU A 50 -23.17 -22.27 -11.79
C LEU A 50 -22.78 -21.80 -13.20
N SER A 51 -21.49 -21.68 -13.49
CA SER A 51 -20.97 -21.35 -14.83
C SER A 51 -21.43 -22.38 -15.88
N GLU A 52 -21.36 -23.68 -15.57
CA GLU A 52 -21.80 -24.75 -16.41
C GLU A 52 -23.32 -24.76 -16.60
N ILE A 53 -24.09 -24.70 -15.50
CA ILE A 53 -25.58 -24.75 -15.53
C ILE A 53 -26.14 -23.57 -16.34
N PHE A 54 -25.58 -22.38 -16.15
CA PHE A 54 -26.03 -21.18 -16.86
C PHE A 54 -25.38 -20.99 -18.22
N SER A 55 -24.40 -21.81 -18.60
CA SER A 55 -23.64 -21.70 -19.84
C SER A 55 -22.99 -20.32 -20.02
N VAL A 56 -22.48 -19.76 -18.97
CA VAL A 56 -21.74 -18.47 -18.96
C VAL A 56 -20.32 -18.68 -18.45
N SER A 57 -19.36 -17.89 -18.91
CA SER A 57 -18.01 -17.95 -18.37
C SER A 57 -17.97 -17.47 -16.90
N ILE A 58 -17.01 -17.99 -16.12
CA ILE A 58 -16.79 -17.57 -14.75
C ILE A 58 -16.53 -16.06 -14.69
N ASP A 59 -15.73 -15.52 -15.62
CA ASP A 59 -15.46 -14.09 -15.72
C ASP A 59 -16.76 -13.29 -15.88
N ASN A 60 -17.69 -13.77 -16.71
CA ASN A 60 -18.98 -13.13 -16.92
C ASN A 60 -19.89 -13.22 -15.70
N LEU A 61 -19.77 -14.31 -14.93
CA LEU A 61 -20.54 -14.52 -13.71
C LEU A 61 -20.05 -13.60 -12.57
N LEU A 62 -18.72 -13.38 -12.47
CA LEU A 62 -18.07 -12.61 -11.41
C LEU A 62 -17.77 -11.15 -11.77
N LYS A 63 -17.99 -10.74 -13.02
CA LYS A 63 -17.54 -9.46 -13.58
C LYS A 63 -17.83 -8.25 -12.69
N GLY A 64 -19.05 -8.09 -12.22
CA GLY A 64 -19.41 -6.94 -11.39
C GLY A 64 -18.75 -6.93 -10.01
N ASP A 65 -18.51 -8.09 -9.42
CA ASP A 65 -17.82 -8.18 -8.13
C ASP A 65 -16.32 -7.94 -8.29
N VAL A 66 -15.71 -8.39 -9.39
CA VAL A 66 -14.30 -8.11 -9.73
C VAL A 66 -14.09 -6.62 -9.98
N GLU A 67 -14.94 -5.98 -10.79
CA GLU A 67 -14.87 -4.54 -11.07
C GLU A 67 -14.97 -3.71 -9.78
N LYS A 68 -15.91 -4.03 -8.87
CA LYS A 68 -16.02 -3.36 -7.57
C LYS A 68 -14.80 -3.58 -6.68
N MET A 69 -14.25 -4.78 -6.68
CA MET A 69 -13.05 -5.08 -5.90
C MET A 69 -11.84 -4.31 -6.44
N GLU A 70 -11.67 -4.22 -7.75
CA GLU A 70 -10.63 -3.40 -8.39
C GLU A 70 -10.78 -1.92 -8.06
N GLU A 71 -12.01 -1.38 -8.08
CA GLU A 71 -12.31 0.00 -7.71
C GLU A 71 -11.89 0.30 -6.27
N VAL A 72 -12.29 -0.54 -5.31
CA VAL A 72 -11.93 -0.39 -3.88
C VAL A 72 -10.41 -0.49 -3.67
N ILE A 73 -9.73 -1.43 -4.34
CA ILE A 73 -8.27 -1.58 -4.26
C ILE A 73 -7.58 -0.34 -4.84
N THR A 74 -8.10 0.20 -5.93
CA THR A 74 -7.54 1.40 -6.58
C THR A 74 -7.69 2.62 -5.69
N GLU A 75 -8.87 2.86 -5.10
CA GLU A 75 -9.12 3.96 -4.16
C GLU A 75 -8.21 3.89 -2.93
N ASP A 76 -8.06 2.69 -2.33
CA ASP A 76 -7.17 2.48 -1.18
C ASP A 76 -5.71 2.76 -1.53
N THR A 77 -5.28 2.33 -2.72
CA THR A 77 -3.93 2.57 -3.22
C THR A 77 -3.68 4.06 -3.47
N GLU A 78 -4.61 4.76 -4.10
CA GLU A 78 -4.51 6.20 -4.31
C GLU A 78 -4.45 7.00 -3.00
N MET A 79 -5.27 6.61 -2.00
CA MET A 79 -5.20 7.22 -0.67
C MET A 79 -3.84 7.00 -0.02
N ASP A 80 -3.27 5.80 -0.12
CA ASP A 80 -1.97 5.49 0.45
C ASP A 80 -0.84 6.25 -0.27
N ILE A 81 -0.91 6.43 -1.58
CA ILE A 81 0.00 7.28 -2.36
C ILE A 81 -0.07 8.74 -1.88
N ARG A 82 -1.28 9.29 -1.72
CA ARG A 82 -1.46 10.67 -1.22
C ARG A 82 -0.88 10.84 0.19
N LYS A 83 -1.14 9.90 1.09
CA LYS A 83 -0.57 9.90 2.45
C LYS A 83 0.96 9.82 2.42
N MET A 84 1.53 8.95 1.58
CA MET A 84 2.98 8.81 1.44
C MET A 84 3.62 10.10 0.94
N ASN A 85 3.05 10.75 -0.08
CA ASN A 85 3.52 12.03 -0.61
C ASN A 85 3.43 13.14 0.44
N PHE A 86 2.34 13.20 1.21
CA PHE A 86 2.17 14.15 2.29
C PHE A 86 3.21 13.97 3.41
N TYR A 87 3.39 12.73 3.88
CA TYR A 87 4.38 12.45 4.94
C TYR A 87 5.83 12.67 4.46
N SER A 88 6.13 12.36 3.18
CA SER A 88 7.46 12.63 2.63
C SER A 88 7.75 14.12 2.53
N GLY A 89 6.77 14.94 2.15
CA GLY A 89 6.87 16.39 2.17
C GLY A 89 7.13 16.94 3.58
N LEU A 90 6.35 16.49 4.58
CA LEU A 90 6.58 16.86 5.97
C LEU A 90 7.97 16.45 6.45
N MET A 91 8.39 15.23 6.15
CA MET A 91 9.72 14.73 6.51
C MET A 91 10.84 15.61 5.94
N LEU A 92 10.74 15.99 4.66
CA LEU A 92 11.70 16.90 4.04
C LEU A 92 11.75 18.26 4.73
N ILE A 93 10.61 18.85 5.06
CA ILE A 93 10.55 20.13 5.80
C ILE A 93 11.22 20.00 7.17
N PHE A 94 10.97 18.91 7.90
CA PHE A 94 11.56 18.68 9.21
C PHE A 94 13.09 18.51 9.12
N TYR A 95 13.60 17.75 8.15
CA TYR A 95 15.05 17.58 8.00
C TYR A 95 15.74 18.85 7.46
N ALA A 96 15.09 19.58 6.54
CA ALA A 96 15.60 20.89 6.11
C ALA A 96 15.65 21.90 7.27
N GLY A 97 14.60 21.89 8.13
CA GLY A 97 14.59 22.70 9.36
C GLY A 97 15.75 22.38 10.30
N LEU A 98 16.11 21.11 10.46
CA LEU A 98 17.27 20.71 11.26
C LEU A 98 18.59 21.30 10.74
N LEU A 99 18.80 21.31 9.42
CA LEU A 99 20.01 21.88 8.81
C LEU A 99 20.19 23.37 9.14
N VAL A 100 19.07 24.11 9.27
CA VAL A 100 19.09 25.53 9.64
C VAL A 100 19.18 25.72 11.16
N MET A 101 18.44 24.92 11.93
CA MET A 101 18.37 25.08 13.39
C MET A 101 19.66 24.67 14.11
N ILE A 102 20.36 23.62 13.63
CA ILE A 102 21.58 23.13 14.29
C ILE A 102 22.62 24.23 14.45
N PRO A 103 23.08 24.95 13.41
CA PRO A 103 24.10 26.00 13.59
C PRO A 103 23.62 27.18 14.44
N ILE A 104 22.34 27.57 14.32
CA ILE A 104 21.78 28.68 15.10
C ILE A 104 21.75 28.32 16.59
N LEU A 105 21.22 27.16 16.95
CA LEU A 105 21.12 26.73 18.35
C LEU A 105 22.50 26.46 18.96
N ALA A 106 23.43 25.87 18.18
CA ALA A 106 24.80 25.65 18.64
C ALA A 106 25.51 26.96 19.00
N TYR A 107 25.27 28.03 18.22
CA TYR A 107 25.81 29.35 18.50
C TYR A 107 25.25 29.98 19.79
N PHE A 108 23.92 29.91 20.01
CA PHE A 108 23.27 30.59 21.14
C PHE A 108 23.33 29.82 22.46
N ILE A 109 23.26 28.47 22.43
CA ILE A 109 22.99 27.63 23.60
C ILE A 109 24.16 26.66 23.87
N GLY A 110 25.21 26.66 23.04
CA GLY A 110 26.34 25.73 23.16
C GLY A 110 25.86 24.27 23.06
N TRP A 111 26.42 23.36 23.85
CA TRP A 111 26.13 21.93 23.81
C TRP A 111 24.67 21.54 24.13
N TRP A 112 23.88 22.42 24.74
CA TRP A 112 22.48 22.15 25.07
C TRP A 112 21.56 22.09 23.87
N PHE A 113 22.04 22.48 22.68
CA PHE A 113 21.26 22.37 21.39
C PHE A 113 20.85 20.94 21.06
N LEU A 114 21.54 19.92 21.61
CA LEU A 114 21.25 18.51 21.35
C LEU A 114 19.82 18.10 21.79
N ILE A 115 19.30 18.71 22.87
CA ILE A 115 17.96 18.38 23.40
C ILE A 115 16.85 18.77 22.41
N PRO A 116 16.73 20.05 21.98
CA PRO A 116 15.70 20.45 21.04
C PRO A 116 15.86 19.76 19.66
N CYS A 117 17.09 19.52 19.20
CA CYS A 117 17.33 18.79 17.97
C CYS A 117 16.92 17.32 18.09
N GLY A 118 17.10 16.68 19.24
CA GLY A 118 16.63 15.32 19.51
C GLY A 118 15.12 15.21 19.45
N ILE A 119 14.40 16.14 20.09
CA ILE A 119 12.92 16.19 20.05
C ILE A 119 12.43 16.42 18.60
N TRP A 120 13.05 17.35 17.88
CA TRP A 120 12.72 17.65 16.52
C TRP A 120 12.94 16.44 15.57
N SER A 121 14.08 15.73 15.75
CA SER A 121 14.37 14.54 14.94
C SER A 121 13.41 13.38 15.22
N ALA A 122 12.91 13.23 16.46
CA ALA A 122 11.92 12.23 16.82
C ALA A 122 10.60 12.42 16.04
N ILE A 123 10.19 13.67 15.80
CA ILE A 123 9.01 13.96 14.98
C ILE A 123 9.24 13.55 13.52
N GLY A 124 10.41 13.85 12.94
CA GLY A 124 10.79 13.41 11.60
C GLY A 124 10.81 11.88 11.48
N MET A 125 11.29 11.18 12.51
CA MET A 125 11.30 9.72 12.57
C MET A 125 9.88 9.13 12.61
N TYR A 126 8.94 9.78 13.30
CA TYR A 126 7.53 9.37 13.27
C TYR A 126 6.95 9.35 11.85
N PHE A 127 7.20 10.41 11.06
CA PHE A 127 6.76 10.42 9.66
C PHE A 127 7.45 9.36 8.80
N ALA A 128 8.74 9.13 9.03
CA ALA A 128 9.49 8.07 8.34
C ALA A 128 8.88 6.68 8.61
N MET A 129 8.48 6.40 9.86
CA MET A 129 7.80 5.14 10.22
C MET A 129 6.44 5.00 9.53
N LYS A 130 5.67 6.08 9.36
CA LYS A 130 4.41 6.06 8.61
C LYS A 130 4.62 5.71 7.13
N ILE A 131 5.64 6.30 6.50
CA ILE A 131 6.03 5.99 5.12
C ILE A 131 6.45 4.52 4.99
N GLU A 132 7.28 4.03 5.93
CA GLU A 132 7.75 2.63 5.91
C GLU A 132 6.59 1.64 6.08
N GLY A 133 5.57 1.99 6.88
CA GLY A 133 4.34 1.21 7.00
C GLY A 133 3.60 1.06 5.67
N ILE A 134 3.44 2.15 4.91
CA ILE A 134 2.80 2.14 3.59
C ILE A 134 3.64 1.32 2.61
N LYS A 135 4.96 1.54 2.57
CA LYS A 135 5.88 0.79 1.71
C LYS A 135 5.81 -0.72 1.98
N LYS A 136 5.71 -1.12 3.24
CA LYS A 136 5.58 -2.52 3.63
C LYS A 136 4.24 -3.12 3.23
N LYS A 137 3.14 -2.35 3.33
CA LYS A 137 1.79 -2.77 2.90
C LYS A 137 1.75 -3.12 1.41
N HIS A 138 2.44 -2.34 0.58
CA HIS A 138 2.46 -2.51 -0.88
C HIS A 138 3.71 -3.24 -1.41
N ASP A 139 4.54 -3.80 -0.52
CA ASP A 139 5.83 -4.47 -0.84
C ASP A 139 6.77 -3.66 -1.74
N VAL A 140 6.82 -2.34 -1.51
CA VAL A 140 7.63 -1.38 -2.29
C VAL A 140 8.90 -1.04 -1.51
N GLN A 141 10.08 -1.41 -1.99
CA GLN A 141 11.34 -1.25 -1.26
C GLN A 141 12.43 -0.54 -2.04
N THR A 142 12.52 -0.76 -3.35
CA THR A 142 13.56 -0.11 -4.18
C THR A 142 13.11 1.26 -4.67
N TYR A 143 14.09 2.09 -5.06
CA TYR A 143 13.81 3.43 -5.59
C TYR A 143 12.90 3.39 -6.83
N LYS A 144 13.11 2.42 -7.73
CA LYS A 144 12.28 2.24 -8.93
C LYS A 144 10.86 1.82 -8.59
N GLU A 145 10.70 0.88 -7.64
CA GLU A 145 9.39 0.47 -7.12
C GLU A 145 8.64 1.64 -6.49
N ILE A 146 9.33 2.47 -5.68
CA ILE A 146 8.74 3.66 -5.04
C ILE A 146 8.26 4.66 -6.10
N ILE A 147 9.06 4.96 -7.13
CA ILE A 147 8.67 5.89 -8.19
C ILE A 147 7.48 5.34 -8.98
N ALA A 148 7.50 4.09 -9.39
CA ALA A 148 6.38 3.46 -10.09
C ALA A 148 5.11 3.52 -9.24
N PHE A 149 5.19 3.14 -7.97
CA PHE A 149 4.07 3.22 -7.03
C PHE A 149 3.51 4.64 -6.90
N THR A 150 4.36 5.66 -6.73
CA THR A 150 3.91 7.06 -6.58
C THR A 150 3.28 7.64 -7.84
N LYS A 151 3.60 7.08 -9.01
CA LYS A 151 3.01 7.46 -10.29
C LYS A 151 1.75 6.65 -10.63
N GLY A 152 1.40 5.65 -9.83
CA GLY A 152 0.31 4.70 -10.14
C GLY A 152 0.65 3.73 -11.28
N GLU A 153 1.95 3.54 -11.58
CA GLU A 153 2.43 2.64 -12.62
C GLU A 153 2.71 1.24 -12.03
N THR A 154 2.39 0.19 -12.77
CA THR A 154 2.74 -1.19 -12.39
C THR A 154 3.99 -1.63 -13.13
N LEU A 155 4.98 -2.13 -12.39
CA LEU A 155 6.17 -2.74 -12.99
C LEU A 155 5.83 -4.11 -13.59
N SER A 156 6.45 -4.44 -14.72
CA SER A 156 6.35 -5.77 -15.31
C SER A 156 6.90 -6.85 -14.37
N THR A 157 6.53 -8.11 -14.59
CA THR A 157 6.99 -9.24 -13.77
C THR A 157 8.52 -9.36 -13.77
N ASP A 158 9.15 -9.17 -14.94
CA ASP A 158 10.60 -9.24 -15.09
C ASP A 158 11.30 -8.10 -14.34
N GLU A 159 10.75 -6.89 -14.42
CA GLU A 159 11.25 -5.73 -13.67
C GLU A 159 11.13 -5.91 -12.15
N LYS A 160 10.02 -6.46 -11.67
CA LYS A 160 9.84 -6.79 -10.23
C LYS A 160 10.87 -7.80 -9.76
N MET A 161 11.15 -8.85 -10.54
CA MET A 161 12.19 -9.83 -10.20
C MET A 161 13.59 -9.19 -10.13
N MET A 162 13.94 -8.35 -11.11
CA MET A 162 15.23 -7.64 -11.13
C MET A 162 15.36 -6.66 -9.96
N GLU A 163 14.33 -5.91 -9.64
CA GLU A 163 14.34 -5.00 -8.49
C GLU A 163 14.38 -5.75 -7.16
N GLY A 164 13.68 -6.88 -7.04
CA GLY A 164 13.76 -7.76 -5.86
C GLY A 164 15.18 -8.19 -5.53
N ALA A 165 15.98 -8.54 -6.54
CA ALA A 165 17.39 -8.89 -6.38
C ALA A 165 18.27 -7.71 -5.90
N LYS A 166 17.89 -6.47 -6.19
CA LYS A 166 18.63 -5.25 -5.78
C LYS A 166 18.29 -4.78 -4.35
N ARG A 167 17.18 -5.22 -3.77
CA ARG A 167 16.70 -4.77 -2.43
C ARG A 167 17.79 -4.81 -1.34
N PRO A 168 18.58 -5.89 -1.15
CA PRO A 168 19.62 -5.91 -0.12
C PRO A 168 20.73 -4.91 -0.38
N TYR A 169 21.16 -4.76 -1.62
CA TYR A 169 22.24 -3.83 -1.99
C TYR A 169 21.81 -2.37 -1.81
N GLN A 170 20.61 -2.01 -2.17
CA GLN A 170 20.10 -0.64 -2.00
C GLN A 170 19.96 -0.26 -0.52
N LYS A 171 19.55 -1.20 0.36
CA LYS A 171 19.53 -0.94 1.81
C LYS A 171 20.91 -0.64 2.36
N VAL A 172 21.92 -1.42 1.99
CA VAL A 172 23.32 -1.19 2.41
C VAL A 172 23.83 0.15 1.86
N LEU A 173 23.57 0.45 0.59
CA LEU A 173 23.97 1.71 -0.02
C LEU A 173 23.36 2.93 0.68
N MET A 174 22.07 2.87 1.02
CA MET A 174 21.39 3.94 1.75
C MET A 174 21.95 4.11 3.18
N MET A 175 22.27 3.01 3.87
CA MET A 175 22.94 3.08 5.19
C MET A 175 24.29 3.77 5.09
N ILE A 176 25.13 3.43 4.10
CA ILE A 176 26.42 4.08 3.87
C ILE A 176 26.24 5.56 3.54
N ALA A 177 25.33 5.89 2.63
CA ALA A 177 25.05 7.28 2.27
C ALA A 177 24.59 8.11 3.47
N SER A 178 23.71 7.59 4.31
CA SER A 178 23.25 8.28 5.53
C SER A 178 24.37 8.48 6.54
N ALA A 179 25.27 7.50 6.71
CA ALA A 179 26.44 7.63 7.57
C ALA A 179 27.42 8.72 7.08
N VAL A 180 27.66 8.78 5.77
CA VAL A 180 28.51 9.84 5.17
C VAL A 180 27.89 11.22 5.41
N VAL A 181 26.60 11.39 5.18
CA VAL A 181 25.90 12.67 5.45
C VAL A 181 26.01 13.06 6.91
N ALA A 182 25.82 12.11 7.83
CA ALA A 182 25.93 12.37 9.26
C ALA A 182 27.37 12.83 9.65
N ILE A 183 28.40 12.21 9.11
CA ILE A 183 29.80 12.60 9.35
C ILE A 183 30.08 14.01 8.82
N VAL A 184 29.60 14.34 7.62
CA VAL A 184 29.79 15.68 7.03
C VAL A 184 29.11 16.76 7.87
N VAL A 185 27.86 16.49 8.31
CA VAL A 185 27.11 17.43 9.17
C VAL A 185 27.83 17.61 10.52
N ALA A 186 28.24 16.52 11.17
CA ALA A 186 28.95 16.56 12.43
C ALA A 186 30.29 17.32 12.30
N GLY A 187 31.06 17.07 11.24
CA GLY A 187 32.28 17.78 10.94
C GLY A 187 32.07 19.29 10.75
N GLY A 188 31.04 19.67 10.02
CA GLY A 188 30.65 21.06 9.82
C GLY A 188 30.29 21.77 11.16
N VAL A 189 29.52 21.11 12.02
CA VAL A 189 29.19 21.64 13.35
C VAL A 189 30.43 21.82 14.22
N ILE A 190 31.36 20.85 14.23
CA ILE A 190 32.62 20.96 15.01
C ILE A 190 33.48 22.14 14.51
N VAL A 191 33.55 22.34 13.16
CA VAL A 191 34.30 23.47 12.59
C VAL A 191 33.67 24.80 13.03
N ILE A 192 32.34 24.91 12.94
CA ILE A 192 31.60 26.12 13.37
C ILE A 192 31.89 26.41 14.86
N LEU A 193 31.75 25.41 15.73
CA LEU A 193 31.98 25.57 17.16
C LEU A 193 33.43 25.97 17.47
N LYS A 194 34.44 25.50 16.69
CA LYS A 194 35.84 25.90 16.86
C LYS A 194 36.14 27.31 16.36
N ILE A 195 35.44 27.83 15.38
CA ILE A 195 35.61 29.19 14.87
C ILE A 195 35.07 30.23 15.85
N TYR A 196 34.01 29.87 16.58
CA TYR A 196 33.31 30.78 17.49
C TYR A 196 33.63 30.53 19.00
N ALA A 197 34.45 29.54 19.33
CA ALA A 197 35.01 29.31 20.65
C ALA A 197 36.37 30.02 20.82
#